data_4738354249639d2fe6bd508630920e5a
#
_entry.id   4738354249639d2fe6bd508630920e5a
#
_cell.length_a   1.000
_cell.length_b   1.000
_cell.length_c   1.000
_cell.angle_alpha   90.00
_cell.angle_beta   90.00
_cell.angle_gamma   90.00
#
_symmetry.space_group_name_H-M   'P 1'
#
loop_
_entity.id
_entity.type
_entity.pdbx_description
1 polymer ?
#
loop_
_entity_poly.entity_id
_entity_poly.type
_entity_poly.pdbx_seq_one_letter_code
_entity_poly.pdbx_strand_id
1 'polypeptide(L)'
;METRIVLVGIIVNDRTEISRLNELLSQYQDYIIGRMGLPHHMHGEKEISIISIAMEAPTDKISALSGKIGMLKGISSKVVYAG
;
A
#
# COMPACT_ATOMS: atom_id res chain seq x y z
N MET A 1 2.06 21.53 9.51
CA MET A 1 1.69 20.97 8.20
C MET A 1 0.41 20.16 8.33
N GLU A 2 -0.51 20.38 7.41
CA GLU A 2 -1.79 19.71 7.46
C GLU A 2 -1.68 18.26 7.00
N THR A 3 -2.28 17.36 7.74
CA THR A 3 -2.29 15.94 7.39
C THR A 3 -3.69 15.50 6.98
N ARG A 4 -3.75 14.41 6.21
CA ARG A 4 -4.98 13.78 5.77
C ARG A 4 -4.99 12.33 6.24
N ILE A 5 -6.16 11.85 6.56
CA ILE A 5 -6.35 10.42 6.87
C ILE A 5 -6.79 9.73 5.60
N VAL A 6 -6.10 8.66 5.25
CA VAL A 6 -6.38 7.90 4.03
C VAL A 6 -6.31 6.42 4.29
N LEU A 7 -6.97 5.68 3.42
CA LEU A 7 -6.86 4.22 3.36
C LEU A 7 -6.22 3.88 2.03
N VAL A 8 -5.13 3.14 2.05
CA VAL A 8 -4.44 2.69 0.85
C VAL A 8 -4.69 1.20 0.69
N GLY A 9 -5.43 0.84 -0.37
CA GLY A 9 -5.66 -0.56 -0.70
C GLY A 9 -4.63 -1.02 -1.71
N ILE A 10 -3.95 -2.13 -1.43
CA ILE A 10 -2.86 -2.65 -2.26
C ILE A 10 -3.18 -4.09 -2.62
N ILE A 11 -3.07 -4.41 -3.92
CA ILE A 11 -3.24 -5.78 -4.39
C ILE A 11 -1.94 -6.22 -5.04
N VAL A 12 -1.37 -7.31 -4.54
CA VAL A 12 -0.14 -7.89 -5.05
C VAL A 12 -0.52 -9.08 -5.92
N ASN A 13 -0.47 -8.89 -7.24
CA ASN A 13 -0.78 -9.95 -8.20
C ASN A 13 0.44 -10.79 -8.54
N ASP A 14 1.63 -10.23 -8.35
CA ASP A 14 2.90 -10.88 -8.63
C ASP A 14 3.82 -10.59 -7.46
N ARG A 15 4.31 -11.64 -6.82
CA ARG A 15 5.09 -11.51 -5.59
C ARG A 15 6.56 -11.15 -5.84
N THR A 16 6.98 -11.00 -7.10
CA THR A 16 8.35 -10.68 -7.45
C THR A 16 8.87 -9.43 -6.74
N GLU A 17 8.00 -8.42 -6.59
CA GLU A 17 8.38 -7.13 -6.02
C GLU A 17 7.93 -6.95 -4.56
N ILE A 18 7.53 -8.04 -3.88
CA ILE A 18 6.99 -7.94 -2.52
C ILE A 18 8.03 -7.37 -1.53
N SER A 19 9.30 -7.70 -1.72
CA SER A 19 10.37 -7.16 -0.85
C SER A 19 10.50 -5.65 -1.00
N ARG A 20 10.38 -5.14 -2.21
CA ARG A 20 10.41 -3.71 -2.47
C ARG A 20 9.21 -3.01 -1.86
N LEU A 21 8.03 -3.63 -1.96
CA LEU A 21 6.84 -3.08 -1.33
C LEU A 21 7.05 -2.96 0.18
N ASN A 22 7.57 -4.01 0.82
CA ASN A 22 7.80 -3.98 2.26
C ASN A 22 8.83 -2.92 2.64
N GLU A 23 9.87 -2.71 1.84
CA GLU A 23 10.83 -1.63 2.07
C GLU A 23 10.18 -0.27 1.99
N LEU A 24 9.32 -0.05 0.99
CA LEU A 24 8.58 1.21 0.86
C LEU A 24 7.71 1.46 2.08
N LEU A 25 6.97 0.46 2.51
CA LEU A 25 6.09 0.61 3.66
C LEU A 25 6.89 0.91 4.92
N SER A 26 8.07 0.31 5.08
CA SER A 26 8.97 0.63 6.18
C SER A 26 9.43 2.08 6.15
N GLN A 27 9.73 2.61 4.98
CA GLN A 27 10.16 4.00 4.83
C GLN A 27 9.07 4.99 5.26
N TYR A 28 7.81 4.61 5.16
CA TYR A 28 6.68 5.47 5.51
C TYR A 28 6.01 5.07 6.82
N GLN A 29 6.66 4.20 7.61
CA GLN A 29 6.04 3.65 8.82
C GLN A 29 5.59 4.70 9.82
N ASP A 30 6.28 5.86 9.87
CA ASP A 30 5.92 6.93 10.79
C ASP A 30 4.55 7.54 10.49
N TYR A 31 4.06 7.35 9.29
CA TYR A 31 2.76 7.86 8.84
C TYR A 31 1.67 6.79 8.89
N ILE A 32 2.05 5.54 9.15
CA ILE A 32 1.08 4.43 9.11
C ILE A 32 0.44 4.28 10.48
N ILE A 33 -0.90 4.36 10.50
CA ILE A 33 -1.69 4.21 11.73
C ILE A 33 -1.97 2.74 11.99
N GLY A 34 -2.22 1.99 10.94
CA GLY A 34 -2.54 0.58 11.07
C GLY A 34 -2.40 -0.15 9.75
N ARG A 35 -2.29 -1.46 9.83
CA ARG A 35 -2.08 -2.30 8.65
C ARG A 35 -2.82 -3.61 8.84
N MET A 36 -3.48 -4.07 7.75
CA MET A 36 -4.22 -5.33 7.75
C MET A 36 -3.99 -6.00 6.40
N GLY A 37 -3.89 -7.32 6.38
CA GLY A 37 -3.64 -8.01 5.12
C GLY A 37 -4.11 -9.44 5.08
N LEU A 38 -4.32 -9.91 3.84
CA LEU A 38 -4.55 -11.31 3.51
C LEU A 38 -3.36 -11.74 2.65
N PRO A 39 -2.34 -12.35 3.25
CA PRO A 39 -1.08 -12.61 2.54
C PRO A 39 -1.15 -13.73 1.51
N HIS A 40 -2.07 -14.66 1.66
CA HIS A 40 -2.10 -15.85 0.81
C HIS A 40 -3.52 -16.20 0.39
N HIS A 41 -4.06 -15.44 -0.54
CA HIS A 41 -5.37 -15.76 -1.09
C HIS A 41 -5.22 -16.37 -2.48
N MET A 42 -5.89 -17.48 -2.71
CA MET A 42 -5.84 -18.15 -4.02
C MET A 42 -6.99 -17.66 -4.90
N HIS A 43 -6.63 -17.13 -6.05
CA HIS A 43 -7.58 -16.77 -7.09
C HIS A 43 -7.34 -17.70 -8.26
N GLY A 44 -8.09 -18.80 -8.30
CA GLY A 44 -7.79 -19.90 -9.20
C GLY A 44 -6.48 -20.54 -8.79
N GLU A 45 -5.53 -20.63 -9.72
CA GLU A 45 -4.19 -21.16 -9.45
C GLU A 45 -3.19 -20.09 -9.04
N LYS A 46 -3.63 -18.84 -8.98
CA LYS A 46 -2.77 -17.70 -8.69
C LYS A 46 -2.90 -17.26 -7.25
N GLU A 47 -1.77 -17.11 -6.60
CA GLU A 47 -1.72 -16.59 -5.23
C GLU A 47 -1.62 -15.07 -5.27
N ILE A 48 -2.52 -14.39 -4.59
CA ILE A 48 -2.50 -12.94 -4.46
C ILE A 48 -2.43 -12.52 -3.00
N SER A 49 -1.90 -11.33 -2.75
CA SER A 49 -1.91 -10.72 -1.42
C SER A 49 -2.69 -9.42 -1.48
N ILE A 50 -3.44 -9.15 -0.44
CA ILE A 50 -4.21 -7.91 -0.31
C ILE A 50 -3.76 -7.24 0.98
N ILE A 51 -3.38 -5.96 0.89
CA ILE A 51 -2.89 -5.19 2.04
C ILE A 51 -3.68 -3.90 2.13
N SER A 52 -4.19 -3.61 3.30
CA SER A 52 -4.89 -2.37 3.59
C SER A 52 -4.07 -1.58 4.61
N ILE A 53 -3.79 -0.32 4.31
CA ILE A 53 -2.98 0.53 5.17
C ILE A 53 -3.75 1.80 5.48
N ALA A 54 -3.91 2.09 6.78
CA ALA A 54 -4.46 3.37 7.21
C ALA A 54 -3.28 4.29 7.49
N MET A 55 -3.34 5.52 6.97
CA MET A 55 -2.27 6.50 7.13
C MET A 55 -2.82 7.85 7.53
N GLU A 56 -2.01 8.57 8.28
CA GLU A 56 -2.22 10.00 8.48
C GLU A 56 -0.92 10.71 8.10
N ALA A 57 -0.97 11.50 7.03
CA ALA A 57 0.23 12.10 6.45
C ALA A 57 -0.11 13.34 5.63
N PRO A 58 0.89 14.19 5.40
CA PRO A 58 0.73 15.29 4.42
C PRO A 58 0.45 14.70 3.04
N THR A 59 -0.31 15.44 2.23
CA THR A 59 -0.72 15.00 0.89
C THR A 59 0.47 14.61 0.01
N ASP A 60 1.58 15.35 0.10
CA ASP A 60 2.76 15.06 -0.70
C ASP A 60 3.37 13.70 -0.36
N LYS A 61 3.32 13.29 0.90
CA LYS A 61 3.82 11.98 1.33
C LYS A 61 2.91 10.85 0.85
N ILE A 62 1.60 11.10 0.89
CA ILE A 62 0.63 10.11 0.39
C ILE A 62 0.83 9.90 -1.10
N SER A 63 0.94 10.98 -1.86
CA SER A 63 1.16 10.91 -3.32
C SER A 63 2.48 10.25 -3.66
N ALA A 64 3.54 10.55 -2.89
CA ALA A 64 4.85 9.95 -3.11
C ALA A 64 4.82 8.44 -2.90
N LEU A 65 4.20 7.99 -1.83
CA LEU A 65 4.09 6.55 -1.57
C LEU A 65 3.26 5.86 -2.66
N SER A 66 2.09 6.43 -2.98
CA SER A 66 1.21 5.86 -4.00
C SER A 66 1.91 5.77 -5.36
N GLY A 67 2.65 6.81 -5.73
CA GLY A 67 3.42 6.81 -6.98
C GLY A 67 4.50 5.75 -7.00
N LYS A 68 5.21 5.57 -5.89
CA LYS A 68 6.27 4.55 -5.81
C LYS A 68 5.69 3.14 -5.84
N ILE A 69 4.55 2.91 -5.19
CA ILE A 69 3.87 1.61 -5.27
C ILE A 69 3.45 1.32 -6.72
N GLY A 70 2.95 2.36 -7.41
CA GLY A 70 2.51 2.21 -8.80
C GLY A 70 3.63 1.84 -9.78
N MET A 71 4.89 2.04 -9.39
CA MET A 71 6.04 1.65 -10.22
C MET A 71 6.44 0.20 -10.01
N LEU A 72 5.89 -0.47 -9.02
CA LEU A 72 6.22 -1.88 -8.76
C LEU A 72 5.42 -2.79 -9.68
N LYS A 73 6.11 -3.69 -10.35
CA LYS A 73 5.48 -4.60 -11.29
C LYS A 73 4.56 -5.59 -10.57
N GLY A 74 3.34 -5.76 -11.10
CA GLY A 74 2.38 -6.71 -10.55
C GLY A 74 1.72 -6.26 -9.26
N ILE A 75 1.87 -4.99 -8.90
CA ILE A 75 1.26 -4.42 -7.69
C ILE A 75 0.42 -3.22 -8.08
N SER A 76 -0.81 -3.18 -7.61
CA SER A 76 -1.72 -2.05 -7.84
C SER A 76 -2.19 -1.48 -6.52
N SER A 77 -2.54 -0.19 -6.53
CA SER A 77 -3.03 0.46 -5.33
C SER A 77 -4.07 1.52 -5.65
N LYS A 78 -4.93 1.79 -4.69
CA LYS A 78 -5.89 2.88 -4.72
C LYS A 78 -5.89 3.55 -3.36
N VAL A 79 -6.08 4.86 -3.38
CA VAL A 79 -6.13 5.66 -2.16
C VAL A 79 -7.54 6.20 -1.97
N VAL A 80 -8.08 6.02 -0.78
CA VAL A 80 -9.38 6.57 -0.39
C VAL A 80 -9.13 7.62 0.67
N TYR A 81 -9.54 8.85 0.40
CA TYR A 81 -9.38 9.96 1.32
C TYR A 81 -10.58 10.08 2.23
N ALA A 82 -10.34 10.34 3.52
CA ALA A 82 -11.40 10.63 4.46
C ALA A 82 -11.99 12.02 4.16
N GLY A 83 -13.28 12.08 4.21
CA GLY A 83 -13.99 13.33 4.01
C GLY A 83 -14.19 13.72 2.59
#